data_f9ede0962ca41244368016b82a8e1195
#
_entry.id   f9ede0962ca41244368016b82a8e1195
#
_cell.length_a   1.000
_cell.length_b   1.000
_cell.length_c   1.000
_cell.angle_alpha   90.00
_cell.angle_beta   90.00
_cell.angle_gamma   90.00
#
_symmetry.space_group_name_H-M   'P 1'
#
loop_
_entity.id
_entity.type
_entity.pdbx_description
1 polymer ?
#
loop_
_entity_poly.entity_id
_entity_poly.type
_entity_poly.pdbx_seq_one_letter_code
_entity_poly.pdbx_strand_id
1 'polypeptide(L)'
;FTLPVENTLPEKLHETVYTVDYQDIRMITLNSNTSLEEQTPYLEKQLKESKAKWNILTCHHSVFSPAKGRDFEFARKNWKPLLDKYNVDLVLNGHDHTYARGHVPMTTTSSQGDDEITTVYVTSVSGPKQYEVDKDQMKAYEADGYTPDLTAEQTQFFHVITVENNTLTYVAYTAVGEEYDRAVIVKDFETGKKQLK
;
A
#
# COMPACT_ATOMS: atom_id res chain seq x y z
N PHE A 1 -1.65 5.73 24.10
CA PHE A 1 -2.42 4.80 23.28
C PHE A 1 -2.06 3.37 23.66
N THR A 2 -3.03 2.48 23.67
CA THR A 2 -2.81 1.03 23.80
C THR A 2 -3.04 0.44 22.41
N LEU A 3 -1.99 -0.13 21.82
CA LEU A 3 -2.04 -0.79 20.54
C LEU A 3 -2.28 -2.31 20.74
N PRO A 4 -2.82 -3.02 19.75
CA PRO A 4 -3.02 -4.46 19.84
C PRO A 4 -1.70 -5.22 20.05
N VAL A 5 -1.75 -6.29 20.83
CA VAL A 5 -0.62 -7.20 21.05
C VAL A 5 -0.91 -8.54 20.39
N GLU A 6 -0.04 -8.90 19.46
CA GLU A 6 -0.10 -10.19 18.76
C GLU A 6 0.76 -11.23 19.49
N ASN A 7 0.13 -12.00 20.36
CA ASN A 7 0.83 -12.98 21.20
C ASN A 7 1.52 -14.12 20.42
N THR A 8 1.25 -14.25 19.12
CA THR A 8 1.91 -15.23 18.23
C THR A 8 3.23 -14.71 17.68
N LEU A 9 3.54 -13.43 17.89
CA LEU A 9 4.78 -12.79 17.47
C LEU A 9 5.74 -12.60 18.65
N PRO A 10 7.05 -12.50 18.39
CA PRO A 10 8.02 -12.14 19.42
C PRO A 10 7.68 -10.81 20.10
N GLU A 11 7.99 -10.70 21.41
CA GLU A 11 7.69 -9.51 22.24
C GLU A 11 8.20 -8.19 21.62
N LYS A 12 9.35 -8.22 20.93
CA LYS A 12 9.93 -7.05 20.23
C LYS A 12 9.05 -6.50 19.08
N LEU A 13 8.06 -7.28 18.63
CA LEU A 13 7.09 -6.90 17.58
C LEU A 13 5.72 -6.53 18.15
N HIS A 14 5.50 -6.71 19.46
CA HIS A 14 4.25 -6.31 20.09
C HIS A 14 4.00 -4.82 19.91
N GLU A 15 2.74 -4.44 19.78
CA GLU A 15 2.26 -3.06 19.54
C GLU A 15 2.76 -2.41 18.22
N THR A 16 3.66 -3.06 17.47
CA THR A 16 4.18 -2.55 16.20
C THR A 16 3.80 -3.41 15.00
N VAL A 17 3.40 -4.67 15.23
CA VAL A 17 2.83 -5.57 14.22
C VAL A 17 1.50 -6.07 14.75
N TYR A 18 0.43 -5.73 14.05
CA TYR A 18 -0.92 -6.10 14.45
C TYR A 18 -1.92 -5.99 13.31
N THR A 19 -3.09 -6.57 13.51
CA THR A 19 -4.23 -6.49 12.59
C THR A 19 -5.44 -5.94 13.32
N VAL A 20 -6.17 -5.06 12.65
CA VAL A 20 -7.43 -4.51 13.13
C VAL A 20 -8.51 -4.75 12.08
N ASP A 21 -9.60 -5.38 12.50
CA ASP A 21 -10.81 -5.50 11.69
C ASP A 21 -11.82 -4.43 12.14
N TYR A 22 -12.28 -3.63 11.20
CA TYR A 22 -13.32 -2.65 11.44
C TYR A 22 -14.33 -2.69 10.30
N GLN A 23 -15.56 -3.07 10.61
CA GLN A 23 -16.60 -3.32 9.60
C GLN A 23 -16.11 -4.29 8.51
N ASP A 24 -16.12 -3.87 7.27
CA ASP A 24 -15.68 -4.67 6.12
C ASP A 24 -14.18 -4.46 5.76
N ILE A 25 -13.41 -3.81 6.62
CA ILE A 25 -12.00 -3.46 6.37
C ILE A 25 -11.11 -4.25 7.33
N ARG A 26 -10.09 -4.91 6.80
CA ARG A 26 -8.93 -5.41 7.55
C ARG A 26 -7.73 -4.52 7.29
N MET A 27 -7.19 -3.94 8.36
CA MET A 27 -5.95 -3.18 8.32
C MET A 27 -4.84 -4.00 8.97
N ILE A 28 -3.78 -4.30 8.22
CA ILE A 28 -2.59 -5.02 8.67
C ILE A 28 -1.45 -4.02 8.81
N THR A 29 -0.85 -3.93 9.99
CA THR A 29 0.30 -3.08 10.27
C THR A 29 1.54 -3.94 10.44
N LEU A 30 2.61 -3.64 9.70
CA LEU A 30 3.91 -4.30 9.79
C LEU A 30 5.00 -3.32 10.23
N ASN A 31 5.97 -3.84 10.97
CA ASN A 31 7.16 -3.08 11.39
C ASN A 31 8.29 -3.28 10.38
N SER A 32 8.43 -2.36 9.43
CA SER A 32 9.46 -2.43 8.40
C SER A 32 10.87 -2.04 8.86
N ASN A 33 11.09 -1.84 10.17
CA ASN A 33 12.41 -1.51 10.72
C ASN A 33 13.17 -2.72 11.25
N THR A 34 12.50 -3.83 11.59
CA THR A 34 13.13 -4.98 12.24
C THR A 34 12.39 -6.28 11.99
N SER A 35 13.10 -7.40 12.11
CA SER A 35 12.51 -8.75 12.11
C SER A 35 11.58 -9.05 10.92
N LEU A 36 11.99 -8.62 9.73
CA LEU A 36 11.17 -8.67 8.53
C LEU A 36 10.73 -10.10 8.17
N GLU A 37 11.67 -11.06 8.29
CA GLU A 37 11.41 -12.47 7.99
C GLU A 37 10.35 -13.08 8.93
N GLU A 38 10.37 -12.71 10.21
CA GLU A 38 9.44 -13.21 11.22
C GLU A 38 8.00 -12.73 10.98
N GLN A 39 7.84 -11.62 10.28
CA GLN A 39 6.53 -11.03 9.96
C GLN A 39 5.90 -11.61 8.70
N THR A 40 6.69 -12.21 7.79
CA THR A 40 6.18 -12.76 6.53
C THR A 40 5.15 -13.87 6.73
N PRO A 41 5.35 -14.86 7.62
CA PRO A 41 4.32 -15.86 7.93
C PRO A 41 3.08 -15.25 8.59
N TYR A 42 3.25 -14.23 9.43
CA TYR A 42 2.14 -13.51 10.03
C TYR A 42 1.30 -12.81 8.96
N LEU A 43 1.93 -12.05 8.05
CA LEU A 43 1.25 -11.41 6.93
C LEU A 43 0.46 -12.40 6.10
N GLU A 44 1.08 -13.52 5.70
CA GLU A 44 0.40 -14.54 4.91
C GLU A 44 -0.82 -15.10 5.65
N LYS A 45 -0.69 -15.41 6.94
CA LYS A 45 -1.79 -15.89 7.78
C LYS A 45 -2.93 -14.88 7.81
N GLN A 46 -2.64 -13.60 8.11
CA GLN A 46 -3.66 -12.56 8.20
C GLN A 46 -4.42 -12.37 6.89
N LEU A 47 -3.72 -12.39 5.76
CA LEU A 47 -4.33 -12.27 4.44
C LEU A 47 -5.18 -13.51 4.09
N LYS A 48 -4.67 -14.71 4.35
CA LYS A 48 -5.37 -15.97 4.09
C LYS A 48 -6.66 -16.13 4.90
N GLU A 49 -6.65 -15.67 6.15
CA GLU A 49 -7.79 -15.78 7.08
C GLU A 49 -8.77 -14.60 6.98
N SER A 50 -8.44 -13.58 6.18
CA SER A 50 -9.29 -12.41 6.02
C SER A 50 -10.67 -12.76 5.50
N LYS A 51 -11.70 -12.20 6.17
CA LYS A 51 -13.10 -12.20 5.72
C LYS A 51 -13.56 -10.81 5.32
N ALA A 52 -12.67 -9.82 5.45
CA ALA A 52 -12.96 -8.45 5.10
C ALA A 52 -13.12 -8.30 3.58
N LYS A 53 -13.97 -7.38 3.18
CA LYS A 53 -14.12 -7.02 1.76
C LYS A 53 -12.93 -6.21 1.25
N TRP A 54 -12.29 -5.46 2.16
CA TRP A 54 -11.15 -4.59 1.86
C TRP A 54 -9.96 -4.94 2.77
N ASN A 55 -8.80 -5.17 2.15
CA ASN A 55 -7.56 -5.43 2.86
C ASN A 55 -6.58 -4.28 2.60
N ILE A 56 -6.15 -3.61 3.67
CA ILE A 56 -5.22 -2.49 3.62
C ILE A 56 -3.98 -2.87 4.41
N LEU A 57 -2.80 -2.73 3.80
CA LEU A 57 -1.52 -2.88 4.48
C LEU A 57 -0.91 -1.52 4.78
N THR A 58 -0.31 -1.37 5.95
CA THR A 58 0.54 -0.21 6.26
C THR A 58 1.86 -0.64 6.84
N CYS A 59 2.93 -0.03 6.39
CA CYS A 59 4.26 -0.09 6.98
C CYS A 59 5.04 1.17 6.66
N HIS A 60 6.10 1.46 7.44
CA HIS A 60 6.82 2.73 7.29
C HIS A 60 7.58 2.84 5.97
N HIS A 61 8.40 1.83 5.60
CA HIS A 61 9.20 1.89 4.37
C HIS A 61 8.35 1.59 3.13
N SER A 62 8.65 2.31 2.06
CA SER A 62 7.94 2.19 0.79
C SER A 62 8.31 0.90 0.06
N VAL A 63 7.31 0.11 -0.31
CA VAL A 63 7.52 -1.11 -1.12
C VAL A 63 8.16 -0.74 -2.47
N PHE A 64 7.68 0.36 -3.07
CA PHE A 64 8.23 0.97 -4.26
C PHE A 64 8.72 2.37 -3.91
N SER A 65 9.98 2.47 -3.51
CA SER A 65 10.61 3.70 -3.03
C SER A 65 10.71 4.75 -4.11
N PRO A 66 10.03 5.90 -3.99
CA PRO A 66 10.18 6.97 -4.96
C PRO A 66 11.43 7.84 -4.75
N ALA A 67 12.01 7.86 -3.55
CA ALA A 67 13.10 8.77 -3.22
C ALA A 67 14.46 8.22 -3.67
N LYS A 68 15.26 9.11 -4.25
CA LYS A 68 16.61 8.83 -4.74
C LYS A 68 17.50 8.15 -3.70
N GLY A 69 18.11 7.04 -4.09
CA GLY A 69 19.05 6.29 -3.25
C GLY A 69 18.38 5.51 -2.10
N ARG A 70 17.06 5.33 -2.15
CA ARG A 70 16.29 4.51 -1.21
C ARG A 70 15.71 3.31 -1.91
N ASP A 71 15.66 2.20 -1.19
CA ASP A 71 15.10 0.95 -1.69
C ASP A 71 14.65 0.04 -0.54
N PHE A 72 13.58 -0.70 -0.75
CA PHE A 72 13.10 -1.71 0.18
C PHE A 72 12.85 -3.04 -0.54
N GLU A 73 13.95 -3.57 -1.11
CA GLU A 73 13.95 -4.81 -1.89
C GLU A 73 13.34 -6.00 -1.14
N PHE A 74 13.55 -6.08 0.20
CA PHE A 74 12.96 -7.14 1.00
C PHE A 74 11.43 -7.21 0.85
N ALA A 75 10.74 -6.08 0.96
CA ALA A 75 9.29 -6.06 0.82
C ALA A 75 8.84 -6.43 -0.59
N ARG A 76 9.55 -5.98 -1.61
CA ARG A 76 9.23 -6.37 -2.98
C ARG A 76 9.43 -7.86 -3.24
N LYS A 77 10.47 -8.46 -2.67
CA LYS A 77 10.76 -9.89 -2.84
C LYS A 77 9.90 -10.82 -2.00
N ASN A 78 9.52 -10.41 -0.78
CA ASN A 78 8.90 -11.30 0.20
C ASN A 78 7.45 -10.96 0.51
N TRP A 79 7.08 -9.66 0.56
CA TRP A 79 5.73 -9.25 0.91
C TRP A 79 4.86 -9.02 -0.33
N LYS A 80 5.38 -8.32 -1.35
CA LYS A 80 4.63 -8.07 -2.59
C LYS A 80 4.01 -9.33 -3.21
N PRO A 81 4.71 -10.48 -3.33
CA PRO A 81 4.10 -11.70 -3.86
C PRO A 81 2.89 -12.18 -3.05
N LEU A 82 2.86 -11.94 -1.74
CA LEU A 82 1.71 -12.22 -0.89
C LEU A 82 0.58 -11.21 -1.13
N LEU A 83 0.92 -9.93 -1.27
CA LEU A 83 -0.06 -8.88 -1.56
C LEU A 83 -0.77 -9.14 -2.90
N ASP A 84 -0.03 -9.54 -3.92
CA ASP A 84 -0.57 -9.93 -5.22
C ASP A 84 -1.43 -11.20 -5.13
N LYS A 85 -0.90 -12.25 -4.48
CA LYS A 85 -1.60 -13.54 -4.30
C LYS A 85 -2.95 -13.41 -3.61
N TYR A 86 -3.02 -12.55 -2.59
CA TYR A 86 -4.23 -12.33 -1.81
C TYR A 86 -5.01 -11.08 -2.23
N ASN A 87 -4.61 -10.47 -3.35
CA ASN A 87 -5.31 -9.36 -3.98
C ASN A 87 -5.58 -8.19 -3.02
N VAL A 88 -4.54 -7.75 -2.28
CA VAL A 88 -4.62 -6.62 -1.34
C VAL A 88 -5.05 -5.36 -2.09
N ASP A 89 -5.88 -4.54 -1.47
CA ASP A 89 -6.49 -3.41 -2.17
C ASP A 89 -5.62 -2.15 -2.14
N LEU A 90 -5.03 -1.84 -0.98
CA LEU A 90 -4.26 -0.61 -0.79
C LEU A 90 -3.07 -0.85 0.13
N VAL A 91 -1.91 -0.29 -0.22
CA VAL A 91 -0.70 -0.27 0.61
C VAL A 91 -0.33 1.18 0.89
N LEU A 92 -0.19 1.52 2.19
CA LEU A 92 0.15 2.86 2.66
C LEU A 92 1.55 2.87 3.27
N ASN A 93 2.40 3.72 2.73
CA ASN A 93 3.80 3.87 3.13
C ASN A 93 4.18 5.33 3.40
N GLY A 94 5.32 5.51 4.07
CA GLY A 94 5.96 6.79 4.33
C GLY A 94 7.45 6.75 4.00
N HIS A 95 8.30 7.20 4.93
CA HIS A 95 9.76 7.13 4.90
C HIS A 95 10.44 8.02 3.86
N ASP A 96 10.00 8.05 2.64
CA ASP A 96 10.71 8.62 1.50
C ASP A 96 10.58 10.12 1.35
N HIS A 97 9.73 10.75 2.17
CA HIS A 97 9.55 12.20 2.19
C HIS A 97 9.25 12.81 0.82
N THR A 98 8.61 12.03 -0.04
CA THR A 98 8.03 12.42 -1.33
C THR A 98 6.63 11.84 -1.43
N TYR A 99 5.91 12.20 -2.46
CA TYR A 99 4.65 11.57 -2.80
C TYR A 99 4.81 10.69 -4.05
N ALA A 100 4.28 9.49 -3.99
CA ALA A 100 4.11 8.64 -5.16
C ALA A 100 2.87 7.76 -5.00
N ARG A 101 2.09 7.63 -6.07
CA ARG A 101 1.06 6.61 -6.21
C ARG A 101 1.30 5.82 -7.49
N GLY A 102 1.01 4.55 -7.42
CA GLY A 102 1.00 3.66 -8.56
C GLY A 102 0.26 2.38 -8.21
N HIS A 103 0.17 1.50 -9.17
CA HIS A 103 -0.57 0.26 -9.02
C HIS A 103 0.15 -0.93 -9.67
N VAL A 104 -0.29 -2.13 -9.33
CA VAL A 104 0.08 -3.36 -10.04
C VAL A 104 -1.12 -3.76 -10.90
N PRO A 105 -0.99 -3.75 -12.23
CA PRO A 105 -2.05 -4.21 -13.12
C PRO A 105 -2.29 -5.71 -12.96
N MET A 106 -3.52 -6.14 -13.13
CA MET A 106 -3.83 -7.57 -13.20
C MET A 106 -3.37 -8.09 -14.56
N THR A 107 -2.42 -9.02 -14.56
CA THR A 107 -1.97 -9.68 -15.79
C THR A 107 -3.06 -10.63 -16.29
N THR A 108 -4.00 -10.13 -17.08
CA THR A 108 -4.93 -10.95 -17.84
C THR A 108 -4.45 -11.04 -19.28
N THR A 109 -4.50 -12.23 -19.87
CA THR A 109 -4.13 -12.49 -21.27
C THR A 109 -5.16 -11.99 -22.28
N SER A 110 -6.09 -11.14 -21.87
CA SER A 110 -7.13 -10.57 -22.72
C SER A 110 -6.76 -9.18 -23.21
N SER A 111 -6.70 -9.04 -24.52
CA SER A 111 -6.32 -7.87 -25.29
C SER A 111 -7.38 -6.77 -25.38
N GLN A 112 -8.05 -6.43 -24.28
CA GLN A 112 -8.97 -5.29 -24.24
C GLN A 112 -8.74 -4.53 -22.93
N GLY A 113 -8.27 -3.33 -23.07
CA GLY A 113 -8.16 -2.14 -22.26
C GLY A 113 -8.90 -2.06 -20.92
N ASP A 114 -8.75 -3.04 -20.08
CA ASP A 114 -9.38 -3.03 -18.77
C ASP A 114 -8.32 -2.58 -17.77
N ASP A 115 -8.60 -1.48 -17.10
CA ASP A 115 -7.86 -0.95 -15.96
C ASP A 115 -8.00 -1.87 -14.71
N GLU A 116 -7.96 -3.21 -14.94
CA GLU A 116 -7.99 -4.20 -13.87
C GLU A 116 -6.66 -4.18 -13.14
N ILE A 117 -6.75 -4.03 -11.81
CA ILE A 117 -5.58 -3.94 -10.93
C ILE A 117 -5.61 -5.01 -9.85
N THR A 118 -4.44 -5.29 -9.27
CA THR A 118 -4.34 -6.04 -8.01
C THR A 118 -4.25 -5.11 -6.81
N THR A 119 -3.26 -4.23 -6.75
CA THR A 119 -2.97 -3.43 -5.56
C THR A 119 -2.60 -2.00 -5.95
N VAL A 120 -3.13 -1.02 -5.21
CA VAL A 120 -2.66 0.38 -5.25
C VAL A 120 -1.63 0.59 -4.14
N TYR A 121 -0.52 1.21 -4.47
CA TYR A 121 0.55 1.59 -3.54
C TYR A 121 0.65 3.10 -3.44
N VAL A 122 0.73 3.60 -2.22
CA VAL A 122 0.91 5.02 -1.92
C VAL A 122 2.07 5.20 -0.97
N THR A 123 3.00 6.06 -1.34
CA THR A 123 4.02 6.62 -0.45
C THR A 123 3.73 8.10 -0.26
N SER A 124 3.74 8.57 0.97
CA SER A 124 3.40 9.96 1.25
C SER A 124 4.24 10.60 2.34
N VAL A 125 4.19 11.93 2.39
CA VAL A 125 4.93 12.77 3.33
C VAL A 125 4.03 13.84 3.93
N SER A 126 4.01 13.95 5.25
CA SER A 126 3.29 14.99 6.00
C SER A 126 4.24 16.00 6.68
N GLY A 127 5.52 15.66 6.80
CA GLY A 127 6.53 16.50 7.43
C GLY A 127 7.22 17.48 6.49
N PRO A 128 7.98 18.46 7.03
CA PRO A 128 8.64 19.48 6.22
C PRO A 128 9.90 19.00 5.49
N LYS A 129 10.44 17.85 5.90
CA LYS A 129 11.59 17.25 5.22
C LYS A 129 11.15 16.66 3.88
N GLN A 130 11.85 16.98 2.82
CA GLN A 130 11.52 16.58 1.46
C GLN A 130 12.74 15.96 0.77
N TYR A 131 12.48 15.01 -0.13
CA TYR A 131 13.48 14.38 -1.00
C TYR A 131 13.09 14.52 -2.45
N GLU A 132 14.06 14.31 -3.34
CA GLU A 132 13.84 14.24 -4.78
C GLU A 132 13.31 12.87 -5.18
N VAL A 133 12.44 12.85 -6.18
CA VAL A 133 11.95 11.63 -6.80
C VAL A 133 12.96 11.09 -7.79
N ASP A 134 13.30 9.82 -7.70
CA ASP A 134 14.09 9.10 -8.69
C ASP A 134 13.19 8.54 -9.78
N LYS A 135 13.03 9.29 -10.86
CA LYS A 135 12.16 8.90 -11.98
C LYS A 135 12.66 7.65 -12.71
N ASP A 136 13.98 7.45 -12.76
CA ASP A 136 14.56 6.28 -13.42
C ASP A 136 14.29 5.02 -12.58
N GLN A 137 14.43 5.12 -11.25
CA GLN A 137 14.07 4.04 -10.34
C GLN A 137 12.57 3.73 -10.39
N MET A 138 11.71 4.75 -10.39
CA MET A 138 10.26 4.55 -10.52
C MET A 138 9.90 3.79 -11.81
N LYS A 139 10.55 4.14 -12.92
CA LYS A 139 10.38 3.42 -14.19
C LYS A 139 10.96 2.01 -14.13
N ALA A 140 12.08 1.78 -13.44
CA ALA A 140 12.67 0.45 -13.31
C ALA A 140 11.74 -0.54 -12.59
N TYR A 141 10.86 -0.09 -11.71
CA TYR A 141 9.87 -0.93 -11.03
C TYR A 141 8.79 -1.51 -11.96
N GLU A 142 8.70 -1.05 -13.22
CA GLU A 142 7.86 -1.69 -14.24
C GLU A 142 8.29 -3.16 -14.46
N ALA A 143 9.57 -3.48 -14.25
CA ALA A 143 10.07 -4.86 -14.29
C ALA A 143 9.52 -5.73 -13.14
N ASP A 144 9.13 -5.12 -12.02
CA ASP A 144 8.48 -5.76 -10.88
C ASP A 144 6.94 -5.76 -11.03
N GLY A 145 6.42 -5.33 -12.18
CA GLY A 145 4.99 -5.24 -12.49
C GLY A 145 4.29 -4.03 -11.88
N TYR A 146 5.03 -3.00 -11.46
CA TYR A 146 4.46 -1.77 -10.91
C TYR A 146 4.34 -0.69 -11.99
N THR A 147 3.20 -0.03 -12.04
CA THR A 147 2.95 1.12 -12.91
C THR A 147 2.90 2.38 -12.04
N PRO A 148 3.85 3.32 -12.20
CA PRO A 148 3.77 4.61 -11.50
C PRO A 148 2.70 5.50 -12.16
N ASP A 149 1.77 6.01 -11.36
CA ASP A 149 0.68 6.88 -11.83
C ASP A 149 1.01 8.36 -11.65
N LEU A 150 1.45 8.73 -10.44
CA LEU A 150 1.68 10.13 -10.06
C LEU A 150 2.80 10.25 -9.03
N THR A 151 3.58 11.31 -9.13
CA THR A 151 4.60 11.69 -8.13
C THR A 151 4.53 13.19 -7.82
N ALA A 152 4.95 13.58 -6.60
CA ALA A 152 5.14 14.96 -6.21
C ALA A 152 6.34 15.12 -5.27
N GLU A 153 6.93 16.30 -5.35
CA GLU A 153 8.03 16.78 -4.50
C GLU A 153 7.64 18.09 -3.84
N GLN A 154 8.36 18.47 -2.78
CA GLN A 154 8.27 19.77 -2.12
C GLN A 154 6.85 20.14 -1.64
N THR A 155 6.04 19.13 -1.32
CA THR A 155 4.65 19.32 -0.88
C THR A 155 4.34 18.33 0.24
N GLN A 156 3.61 18.81 1.24
CA GLN A 156 3.12 18.00 2.36
C GLN A 156 1.67 17.58 2.10
N PHE A 157 1.33 16.36 2.49
CA PHE A 157 0.02 15.78 2.25
C PHE A 157 -0.63 15.22 3.51
N PHE A 158 -1.96 15.22 3.52
CA PHE A 158 -2.80 14.34 4.34
C PHE A 158 -3.80 13.62 3.44
N HIS A 159 -4.35 12.51 3.94
CA HIS A 159 -5.16 11.63 3.13
C HIS A 159 -6.50 11.34 3.78
N VAL A 160 -7.52 11.22 2.93
CA VAL A 160 -8.84 10.75 3.33
C VAL A 160 -9.15 9.49 2.51
N ILE A 161 -9.46 8.41 3.22
CA ILE A 161 -9.88 7.16 2.61
C ILE A 161 -11.33 6.92 3.01
N THR A 162 -12.19 6.82 2.01
CA THR A 162 -13.63 6.55 2.19
C THR A 162 -13.95 5.20 1.58
N VAL A 163 -14.68 4.37 2.32
CA VAL A 163 -15.17 3.08 1.83
C VAL A 163 -16.69 3.09 1.86
N GLU A 164 -17.28 2.98 0.70
CA GLU A 164 -18.75 2.95 0.52
C GLU A 164 -19.14 1.79 -0.42
N ASN A 165 -19.87 0.81 0.09
CA ASN A 165 -20.26 -0.37 -0.67
C ASN A 165 -19.05 -1.07 -1.32
N ASN A 166 -19.00 -1.12 -2.64
CA ASN A 166 -17.95 -1.75 -3.43
C ASN A 166 -16.89 -0.76 -3.94
N THR A 167 -16.81 0.42 -3.34
CA THR A 167 -15.92 1.50 -3.76
C THR A 167 -15.05 1.96 -2.59
N LEU A 168 -13.74 1.99 -2.81
CA LEU A 168 -12.76 2.63 -1.94
C LEU A 168 -12.22 3.86 -2.68
N THR A 169 -12.41 5.02 -2.09
CA THR A 169 -11.89 6.29 -2.59
C THR A 169 -10.72 6.76 -1.72
N TYR A 170 -9.57 6.91 -2.33
CA TYR A 170 -8.39 7.53 -1.73
C TYR A 170 -8.23 8.94 -2.29
N VAL A 171 -8.06 9.92 -1.43
CA VAL A 171 -7.79 11.32 -1.83
C VAL A 171 -6.61 11.87 -1.05
N ALA A 172 -5.64 12.42 -1.76
CA ALA A 172 -4.53 13.17 -1.19
C ALA A 172 -4.82 14.67 -1.28
N TYR A 173 -4.74 15.34 -0.15
CA TYR A 173 -4.85 16.79 -0.04
C TYR A 173 -3.50 17.38 0.34
N THR A 174 -3.17 18.54 -0.24
CA THR A 174 -2.03 19.33 0.23
C THR A 174 -2.27 19.87 1.65
N ALA A 175 -1.22 20.31 2.33
CA ALA A 175 -1.33 20.88 3.67
C ALA A 175 -2.24 22.14 3.74
N VAL A 176 -2.52 22.78 2.60
CA VAL A 176 -3.45 23.91 2.50
C VAL A 176 -4.88 23.50 2.12
N GLY A 177 -5.13 22.19 2.00
CA GLY A 177 -6.47 21.64 1.77
C GLY A 177 -6.89 21.52 0.30
N GLU A 178 -5.98 21.70 -0.63
CA GLU A 178 -6.25 21.49 -2.06
C GLU A 178 -6.17 20.00 -2.40
N GLU A 179 -7.14 19.47 -3.15
CA GLU A 179 -7.10 18.13 -3.66
C GLU A 179 -5.98 18.02 -4.72
N TYR A 180 -5.06 17.09 -4.51
CA TYR A 180 -3.92 16.88 -5.39
C TYR A 180 -4.05 15.60 -6.21
N ASP A 181 -4.50 14.52 -5.58
CA ASP A 181 -4.63 13.22 -6.22
C ASP A 181 -5.87 12.49 -5.74
N ARG A 182 -6.45 11.70 -6.64
CA ARG A 182 -7.62 10.86 -6.36
C ARG A 182 -7.47 9.53 -7.05
N ALA A 183 -7.72 8.46 -6.32
CA ALA A 183 -7.83 7.12 -6.86
C ALA A 183 -9.14 6.49 -6.37
N VAL A 184 -9.90 5.91 -7.28
CA VAL A 184 -11.16 5.23 -6.95
C VAL A 184 -11.02 3.76 -7.35
N ILE A 185 -11.02 2.88 -6.36
CA ILE A 185 -10.97 1.43 -6.56
C ILE A 185 -12.40 0.91 -6.49
N VAL A 186 -12.88 0.34 -7.58
CA VAL A 186 -14.18 -0.34 -7.63
C VAL A 186 -13.93 -1.85 -7.64
N LYS A 187 -14.50 -2.58 -6.70
CA LYS A 187 -14.27 -4.01 -6.50
C LYS A 187 -15.55 -4.81 -6.67
N ASP A 188 -15.51 -5.81 -7.51
CA ASP A 188 -16.53 -6.86 -7.56
C ASP A 188 -16.23 -7.89 -6.44
N PHE A 189 -17.12 -7.98 -5.46
CA PHE A 189 -16.94 -8.88 -4.32
C PHE A 189 -17.17 -10.36 -4.63
N GLU A 190 -17.82 -10.68 -5.74
CA GLU A 190 -18.04 -12.07 -6.15
C GLU A 190 -16.79 -12.64 -6.85
N THR A 191 -16.19 -11.85 -7.71
CA THR A 191 -15.01 -12.26 -8.49
C THR A 191 -13.68 -11.80 -7.88
N GLY A 192 -13.71 -10.81 -6.99
CA GLY A 192 -12.53 -10.16 -6.44
C GLY A 192 -11.82 -9.21 -7.41
N LYS A 193 -12.34 -9.03 -8.63
CA LYS A 193 -11.76 -8.11 -9.63
C LYS A 193 -11.89 -6.66 -9.20
N LYS A 194 -10.86 -5.87 -9.51
CA LYS A 194 -10.80 -4.45 -9.19
C LYS A 194 -10.47 -3.61 -10.41
N GLN A 195 -11.09 -2.45 -10.48
CA GLN A 195 -10.79 -1.42 -11.48
C GLN A 195 -10.34 -0.15 -10.78
N LEU A 196 -9.31 0.49 -11.31
CA LEU A 196 -8.85 1.81 -10.90
C LEU A 196 -9.42 2.87 -11.85
N LYS A 197 -10.00 3.93 -11.24
CA LYS A 197 -10.61 5.05 -11.97
C LYS A 197 -10.04 6.38 -11.49
#